data_c401893ea5f00fceb54b45c2bfcca171
#
_entry.id   c401893ea5f00fceb54b45c2bfcca171
#
_cell.length_a   1.000
_cell.length_b   1.000
_cell.length_c   1.000
_cell.angle_alpha   90.00
_cell.angle_beta   90.00
_cell.angle_gamma   90.00
#
_symmetry.space_group_name_H-M   'P 1'
#
loop_
_entity.id
_entity.type
_entity.pdbx_description
1 polymer ?
#
loop_
_entity_poly.entity_id
_entity_poly.type
_entity_poly.pdbx_seq_one_letter_code
_entity_poly.pdbx_strand_id
1 'polypeptide(L)'
;MLTNREQMIFNWIKEQPSITQKEIAERAGISRSSVSVHISNLTAKGAILGRRYILSERPYFIVIGAANMDIAGRPDTSLVAGDSNPGKVTMSFGGVGRNVAHNLALLDSDVRLLTAFGEDYRARELKEGCLDCGIDIDASITVPGASTSTYLFIMDEHGEMQEAINDMQIYEYVTPERIEERLDVIQHAAACVIDTNLPQQTIEFIAKNVTCPIFCDPVSSIKAQKLKRVLGKIHTLKPNRLEAEMLSGIKITDDDSLKAAAQELLATGLKR
;
A
#
# COMPACT_ATOMS: atom_id res chain seq x y z
N MET A 1 -21.79 12.51 20.63
CA MET A 1 -20.97 13.61 21.19
C MET A 1 -20.15 13.10 22.36
N LEU A 2 -18.91 13.58 22.51
CA LEU A 2 -18.08 13.32 23.67
C LEU A 2 -18.45 14.28 24.80
N THR A 3 -18.36 13.81 26.04
CA THR A 3 -18.46 14.70 27.21
C THR A 3 -17.19 15.53 27.36
N ASN A 4 -17.22 16.63 28.12
CA ASN A 4 -16.01 17.47 28.33
C ASN A 4 -14.83 16.66 28.89
N ARG A 5 -15.09 15.69 29.76
CA ARG A 5 -14.03 14.82 30.32
C ARG A 5 -13.49 13.83 29.28
N GLU A 6 -14.34 13.25 28.48
CA GLU A 6 -13.94 12.36 27.37
C GLU A 6 -13.12 13.13 26.33
N GLN A 7 -13.55 14.36 25.99
CA GLN A 7 -12.79 15.20 25.06
C GLN A 7 -11.38 15.54 25.57
N MET A 8 -11.25 15.82 26.86
CA MET A 8 -9.97 16.11 27.49
C MET A 8 -9.04 14.89 27.47
N ILE A 9 -9.55 13.70 27.82
CA ILE A 9 -8.80 12.44 27.79
C ILE A 9 -8.41 12.10 26.34
N PHE A 10 -9.32 12.28 25.39
CA PHE A 10 -9.06 12.09 23.96
C PHE A 10 -7.90 12.96 23.46
N ASN A 11 -7.89 14.25 23.82
CA ASN A 11 -6.82 15.16 23.41
C ASN A 11 -5.46 14.74 23.99
N TRP A 12 -5.40 14.28 25.26
CA TRP A 12 -4.13 13.80 25.83
C TRP A 12 -3.62 12.53 25.16
N ILE A 13 -4.52 11.62 24.77
CA ILE A 13 -4.17 10.41 24.02
C ILE A 13 -3.67 10.80 22.63
N LYS A 14 -4.26 11.82 21.98
CA LYS A 14 -3.82 12.37 20.70
C LYS A 14 -2.44 12.98 20.77
N GLU A 15 -2.16 13.77 21.81
CA GLU A 15 -0.85 14.40 22.03
C GLU A 15 0.24 13.36 22.36
N GLN A 16 -0.11 12.30 23.08
CA GLN A 16 0.80 11.26 23.52
C GLN A 16 0.12 9.87 23.42
N PRO A 17 0.16 9.21 22.25
CA PRO A 17 -0.51 7.91 22.03
C PRO A 17 -0.07 6.79 22.96
N SER A 18 1.15 6.90 23.54
CA SER A 18 1.70 5.95 24.51
C SER A 18 1.32 6.24 25.95
N ILE A 19 0.52 7.29 26.21
CA ILE A 19 0.12 7.68 27.58
C ILE A 19 -0.63 6.53 28.29
N THR A 20 -0.20 6.21 29.48
CA THR A 20 -0.82 5.13 30.28
C THR A 20 -2.07 5.61 31.00
N GLN A 21 -2.97 4.68 31.35
CA GLN A 21 -4.15 5.00 32.15
C GLN A 21 -3.78 5.58 33.54
N LYS A 22 -2.61 5.26 34.06
CA LYS A 22 -2.08 5.81 35.31
C LYS A 22 -1.76 7.30 35.14
N GLU A 23 -1.04 7.66 34.09
CA GLU A 23 -0.70 9.05 33.79
C GLU A 23 -1.94 9.89 33.48
N ILE A 24 -2.93 9.32 32.77
CA ILE A 24 -4.22 9.98 32.55
C ILE A 24 -4.94 10.22 33.87
N ALA A 25 -4.94 9.23 34.78
CA ALA A 25 -5.58 9.35 36.10
C ALA A 25 -4.94 10.47 36.92
N GLU A 26 -3.62 10.53 36.95
CA GLU A 26 -2.85 11.57 37.63
C GLU A 26 -3.14 12.97 37.04
N ARG A 27 -3.11 13.11 35.71
CA ARG A 27 -3.44 14.38 35.02
C ARG A 27 -4.88 14.84 35.25
N ALA A 28 -5.84 13.89 35.27
CA ALA A 28 -7.26 14.17 35.40
C ALA A 28 -7.72 14.34 36.86
N GLY A 29 -6.89 13.97 37.85
CA GLY A 29 -7.27 13.96 39.26
C GLY A 29 -8.38 12.96 39.58
N ILE A 30 -8.41 11.79 38.91
CA ILE A 30 -9.44 10.74 39.07
C ILE A 30 -8.79 9.37 39.24
N SER A 31 -9.59 8.38 39.63
CA SER A 31 -9.09 7.02 39.80
C SER A 31 -8.81 6.37 38.43
N ARG A 32 -7.86 5.42 38.37
CA ARG A 32 -7.58 4.61 37.18
C ARG A 32 -8.81 3.85 36.69
N SER A 33 -9.70 3.40 37.59
CA SER A 33 -10.97 2.76 37.20
C SER A 33 -11.89 3.73 36.49
N SER A 34 -11.97 5.00 36.92
CA SER A 34 -12.74 6.03 36.23
C SER A 34 -12.19 6.31 34.84
N VAL A 35 -10.84 6.34 34.67
CA VAL A 35 -10.20 6.46 33.34
C VAL A 35 -10.58 5.29 32.46
N SER A 36 -10.57 4.05 32.98
CA SER A 36 -10.96 2.86 32.23
C SER A 36 -12.39 2.96 31.69
N VAL A 37 -13.31 3.50 32.48
CA VAL A 37 -14.70 3.74 32.04
C VAL A 37 -14.76 4.77 30.90
N HIS A 38 -14.03 5.88 31.03
CA HIS A 38 -13.99 6.90 29.98
C HIS A 38 -13.37 6.36 28.68
N ILE A 39 -12.31 5.56 28.76
CA ILE A 39 -11.69 4.90 27.59
C ILE A 39 -12.68 3.92 26.96
N SER A 40 -13.40 3.12 27.74
CA SER A 40 -14.44 2.22 27.22
C SER A 40 -15.55 2.99 26.50
N ASN A 41 -15.97 4.14 27.05
CA ASN A 41 -16.96 4.99 26.41
C ASN A 41 -16.43 5.61 25.10
N LEU A 42 -15.18 6.06 25.08
CA LEU A 42 -14.53 6.57 23.88
C LEU A 42 -14.44 5.49 22.79
N THR A 43 -14.13 4.26 23.17
CA THR A 43 -14.12 3.10 22.27
C THR A 43 -15.52 2.79 21.75
N ALA A 44 -16.52 2.74 22.61
CA ALA A 44 -17.92 2.50 22.23
C ALA A 44 -18.49 3.59 21.30
N LYS A 45 -17.99 4.83 21.42
CA LYS A 45 -18.34 5.96 20.55
C LYS A 45 -17.49 6.02 19.26
N GLY A 46 -16.59 5.03 19.02
CA GLY A 46 -15.74 4.97 17.86
C GLY A 46 -14.63 6.03 17.82
N ALA A 47 -14.35 6.71 18.93
CA ALA A 47 -13.28 7.70 19.01
C ALA A 47 -11.89 7.05 19.27
N ILE A 48 -11.88 5.85 19.86
CA ILE A 48 -10.68 5.01 20.03
C ILE A 48 -10.96 3.68 19.34
N LEU A 49 -10.09 3.30 18.39
CA LEU A 49 -10.32 2.16 17.51
C LEU A 49 -9.49 0.91 17.85
N GLY A 50 -8.64 0.96 18.87
CA GLY A 50 -7.81 -0.20 19.17
C GLY A 50 -6.97 -0.07 20.45
N ARG A 51 -6.21 -1.12 20.75
CA ARG A 51 -5.38 -1.21 21.98
C ARG A 51 -4.25 -0.19 22.05
N ARG A 52 -3.89 0.45 20.92
CA ARG A 52 -2.86 1.51 20.84
C ARG A 52 -3.46 2.91 20.78
N TYR A 53 -4.74 3.09 21.22
CA TYR A 53 -5.45 4.35 21.12
C TYR A 53 -5.38 4.95 19.71
N ILE A 54 -5.73 4.15 18.70
CA ILE A 54 -5.85 4.64 17.33
C ILE A 54 -7.06 5.57 17.31
N LEU A 55 -6.83 6.84 17.05
CA LEU A 55 -7.90 7.84 17.01
C LEU A 55 -8.54 7.83 15.63
N SER A 56 -9.88 7.73 15.56
CA SER A 56 -10.62 7.90 14.32
C SER A 56 -10.81 9.40 14.07
N GLU A 57 -9.86 10.05 13.44
CA GLU A 57 -10.00 11.47 13.07
C GLU A 57 -10.52 11.66 11.66
N ARG A 58 -10.08 10.84 10.73
CA ARG A 58 -10.55 10.80 9.32
C ARG A 58 -10.48 9.38 8.78
N PRO A 59 -11.36 9.02 7.83
CA PRO A 59 -11.20 7.79 7.08
C PRO A 59 -9.91 7.87 6.25
N TYR A 60 -9.09 6.84 6.30
CA TYR A 60 -7.87 6.76 5.50
C TYR A 60 -7.92 5.57 4.56
N PHE A 61 -7.13 5.63 3.50
CA PHE A 61 -6.86 4.51 2.63
C PHE A 61 -5.55 3.84 3.03
N ILE A 62 -5.50 2.51 2.96
CA ILE A 62 -4.25 1.79 3.09
C ILE A 62 -3.85 1.19 1.75
N VAL A 63 -2.61 1.41 1.36
CA VAL A 63 -2.02 0.83 0.15
C VAL A 63 -0.95 -0.16 0.57
N ILE A 64 -1.07 -1.42 0.13
CA ILE A 64 -0.10 -2.49 0.41
C ILE A 64 0.50 -2.90 -0.93
N GLY A 65 1.74 -2.53 -1.18
CA GLY A 65 2.35 -2.78 -2.49
C GLY A 65 3.76 -2.24 -2.63
N ALA A 66 4.22 -2.21 -3.88
CA ALA A 66 5.59 -1.85 -4.21
C ALA A 66 5.86 -0.35 -4.11
N ALA A 67 7.03 -0.03 -3.56
CA ALA A 67 7.71 1.25 -3.65
C ALA A 67 9.16 0.99 -4.05
N ASN A 68 9.63 1.55 -5.15
CA ASN A 68 10.97 1.28 -5.67
C ASN A 68 11.66 2.55 -6.18
N MET A 69 12.97 2.49 -6.28
CA MET A 69 13.76 3.49 -6.98
C MET A 69 13.83 3.11 -8.46
N ASP A 70 13.28 3.95 -9.33
CA ASP A 70 13.42 3.82 -10.78
C ASP A 70 14.69 4.54 -11.22
N ILE A 71 15.57 3.83 -11.95
CA ILE A 71 16.81 4.37 -12.49
C ILE A 71 16.74 4.21 -14.00
N ALA A 72 16.67 5.35 -14.71
CA ALA A 72 16.55 5.40 -16.14
C ALA A 72 17.85 5.92 -16.77
N GLY A 73 18.45 5.13 -17.65
CA GLY A 73 19.54 5.55 -18.54
C GLY A 73 19.00 5.92 -19.91
N ARG A 74 19.32 7.13 -20.39
CA ARG A 74 18.98 7.57 -21.75
C ARG A 74 20.25 8.02 -22.46
N PRO A 75 20.63 7.39 -23.58
CA PRO A 75 21.79 7.79 -24.34
C PRO A 75 21.53 9.10 -25.09
N ASP A 76 22.61 9.84 -25.39
CA ASP A 76 22.56 11.07 -26.20
C ASP A 76 22.42 10.77 -27.71
N THR A 77 22.79 9.55 -28.13
CA THR A 77 22.72 9.06 -29.50
C THR A 77 22.25 7.60 -29.49
N SER A 78 22.12 6.98 -30.66
CA SER A 78 21.74 5.56 -30.77
C SER A 78 22.66 4.66 -29.94
N LEU A 79 22.04 3.70 -29.24
CA LEU A 79 22.76 2.74 -28.39
C LEU A 79 23.72 1.87 -29.20
N VAL A 80 24.94 1.75 -28.72
CA VAL A 80 25.94 0.80 -29.21
C VAL A 80 26.06 -0.35 -28.21
N ALA A 81 25.57 -1.53 -28.60
CA ALA A 81 25.59 -2.71 -27.74
C ALA A 81 27.03 -3.14 -27.41
N GLY A 82 27.31 -3.42 -26.15
CA GLY A 82 28.62 -3.87 -25.68
C GLY A 82 29.65 -2.76 -25.53
N ASP A 83 29.25 -1.48 -25.64
CA ASP A 83 30.14 -0.32 -25.48
C ASP A 83 29.56 0.67 -24.44
N SER A 84 30.41 1.65 -24.07
CA SER A 84 30.04 2.75 -23.20
C SER A 84 29.31 3.84 -24.00
N ASN A 85 28.04 4.10 -23.60
CA ASN A 85 27.20 5.08 -24.27
C ASN A 85 27.10 6.36 -23.42
N PRO A 86 27.60 7.52 -23.91
CA PRO A 86 27.37 8.79 -23.27
C PRO A 86 25.86 9.09 -23.16
N GLY A 87 25.41 9.63 -22.03
CA GLY A 87 23.99 9.89 -21.84
C GLY A 87 23.67 10.43 -20.46
N LYS A 88 22.39 10.45 -20.12
CA LYS A 88 21.87 10.91 -18.83
C LYS A 88 21.31 9.75 -18.03
N VAL A 89 21.56 9.79 -16.72
CA VAL A 89 20.91 8.90 -15.76
C VAL A 89 20.00 9.73 -14.88
N THR A 90 18.75 9.33 -14.77
CA THR A 90 17.77 9.94 -13.89
C THR A 90 17.28 8.93 -12.86
N MET A 91 16.96 9.42 -11.67
CA MET A 91 16.38 8.62 -10.59
C MET A 91 15.02 9.21 -10.23
N SER A 92 14.05 8.35 -9.99
CA SER A 92 12.70 8.76 -9.59
C SER A 92 12.08 7.72 -8.66
N PHE A 93 11.10 8.15 -7.89
CA PHE A 93 10.36 7.26 -7.01
C PHE A 93 9.27 6.55 -7.79
N GLY A 94 9.31 5.23 -7.82
CA GLY A 94 8.40 4.35 -8.52
C GLY A 94 7.69 3.37 -7.61
N GLY A 95 7.16 2.32 -8.24
CA GLY A 95 6.35 1.29 -7.61
C GLY A 95 4.85 1.59 -7.71
N VAL A 96 4.07 0.57 -8.10
CA VAL A 96 2.64 0.73 -8.33
C VAL A 96 1.94 1.14 -7.04
N GLY A 97 2.21 0.47 -5.91
CA GLY A 97 1.64 0.82 -4.61
C GLY A 97 1.97 2.26 -4.20
N ARG A 98 3.26 2.65 -4.27
CA ARG A 98 3.69 4.03 -3.95
C ARG A 98 3.01 5.06 -4.85
N ASN A 99 2.89 4.79 -6.14
CA ASN A 99 2.27 5.73 -7.08
C ASN A 99 0.77 5.89 -6.82
N VAL A 100 0.06 4.80 -6.43
CA VAL A 100 -1.33 4.89 -6.00
C VAL A 100 -1.45 5.70 -4.71
N ALA A 101 -0.59 5.46 -3.72
CA ALA A 101 -0.57 6.23 -2.47
C ALA A 101 -0.32 7.72 -2.72
N HIS A 102 0.63 8.05 -3.61
CA HIS A 102 0.93 9.42 -4.00
C HIS A 102 -0.27 10.13 -4.67
N ASN A 103 -0.95 9.46 -5.58
CA ASN A 103 -2.13 10.02 -6.22
C ASN A 103 -3.28 10.23 -5.23
N LEU A 104 -3.48 9.32 -4.28
CA LEU A 104 -4.46 9.49 -3.21
C LEU A 104 -4.12 10.70 -2.31
N ALA A 105 -2.84 10.89 -1.96
CA ALA A 105 -2.39 12.05 -1.20
C ALA A 105 -2.60 13.36 -1.98
N LEU A 106 -2.31 13.38 -3.30
CA LEU A 106 -2.58 14.53 -4.17
C LEU A 106 -4.08 14.85 -4.31
N LEU A 107 -4.96 13.87 -4.06
CA LEU A 107 -6.41 14.05 -3.97
C LEU A 107 -6.88 14.40 -2.55
N ASP A 108 -5.99 14.88 -1.70
CA ASP A 108 -6.27 15.32 -0.32
C ASP A 108 -6.86 14.22 0.57
N SER A 109 -6.51 12.96 0.30
CA SER A 109 -6.90 11.81 1.09
C SER A 109 -5.84 11.46 2.13
N ASP A 110 -6.26 11.08 3.34
CA ASP A 110 -5.36 10.46 4.31
C ASP A 110 -4.96 9.06 3.80
N VAL A 111 -3.67 8.81 3.61
CA VAL A 111 -3.18 7.57 3.03
C VAL A 111 -2.02 6.98 3.82
N ARG A 112 -2.06 5.67 4.01
CA ARG A 112 -0.99 4.88 4.62
C ARG A 112 -0.42 3.91 3.59
N LEU A 113 0.89 3.87 3.50
CA LEU A 113 1.61 2.94 2.63
C LEU A 113 2.27 1.85 3.50
N LEU A 114 1.91 0.59 3.24
CA LEU A 114 2.58 -0.58 3.77
C LEU A 114 3.40 -1.21 2.65
N THR A 115 4.70 -1.06 2.73
CA THR A 115 5.67 -1.59 1.78
C THR A 115 6.89 -2.14 2.51
N ALA A 116 7.90 -2.61 1.78
CA ALA A 116 9.16 -3.07 2.34
C ALA A 116 10.30 -2.13 1.93
N PHE A 117 11.07 -1.69 2.91
CA PHE A 117 12.29 -0.90 2.75
C PHE A 117 13.50 -1.68 3.26
N GLY A 118 14.63 -1.56 2.57
CA GLY A 118 15.91 -2.00 3.10
C GLY A 118 16.49 -1.01 4.13
N GLU A 119 17.78 -1.16 4.43
CA GLU A 119 18.54 -0.24 5.28
C GLU A 119 19.59 0.57 4.48
N ASP A 120 19.37 0.73 3.19
CA ASP A 120 20.26 1.41 2.27
C ASP A 120 19.89 2.88 2.04
N TYR A 121 20.71 3.57 1.26
CA TYR A 121 20.48 4.95 0.84
C TYR A 121 19.13 5.13 0.12
N ARG A 122 18.75 4.17 -0.75
CA ARG A 122 17.48 4.23 -1.50
C ARG A 122 16.27 4.17 -0.59
N ALA A 123 16.35 3.39 0.50
CA ALA A 123 15.30 3.37 1.54
C ALA A 123 15.07 4.74 2.15
N ARG A 124 16.16 5.44 2.48
CA ARG A 124 16.07 6.78 3.08
C ARG A 124 15.39 7.77 2.14
N GLU A 125 15.87 7.86 0.90
CA GLU A 125 15.29 8.76 -0.11
C GLU A 125 13.81 8.47 -0.38
N LEU A 126 13.44 7.18 -0.52
CA LEU A 126 12.05 6.78 -0.74
C LEU A 126 11.15 7.12 0.45
N LYS A 127 11.63 6.89 1.69
CA LYS A 127 10.89 7.24 2.91
C LYS A 127 10.66 8.74 3.01
N GLU A 128 11.71 9.54 2.81
CA GLU A 128 11.62 11.01 2.79
C GLU A 128 10.65 11.47 1.71
N GLY A 129 10.76 10.96 0.49
CA GLY A 129 9.84 11.31 -0.60
C GLY A 129 8.40 10.89 -0.37
N CYS A 130 8.13 9.84 0.40
CA CYS A 130 6.76 9.50 0.81
C CYS A 130 6.24 10.49 1.85
N LEU A 131 7.03 10.81 2.87
CA LEU A 131 6.66 11.74 3.94
C LEU A 131 6.42 13.15 3.40
N ASP A 132 7.26 13.62 2.49
CA ASP A 132 7.11 14.93 1.83
C ASP A 132 5.81 15.05 1.03
N CYS A 133 5.29 13.92 0.54
CA CYS A 133 4.00 13.84 -0.13
C CYS A 133 2.81 13.64 0.83
N GLY A 134 3.03 13.63 2.15
CA GLY A 134 1.98 13.38 3.15
C GLY A 134 1.53 11.93 3.25
N ILE A 135 2.34 10.98 2.79
CA ILE A 135 2.05 9.54 2.89
C ILE A 135 2.60 9.02 4.23
N ASP A 136 1.73 8.50 5.08
CA ASP A 136 2.12 7.82 6.31
C ASP A 136 2.72 6.43 5.96
N ILE A 137 3.93 6.16 6.44
CA ILE A 137 4.68 4.93 6.17
C ILE A 137 4.94 4.09 7.44
N ASP A 138 4.32 4.44 8.57
CA ASP A 138 4.57 3.79 9.87
C ASP A 138 4.22 2.30 9.88
N ALA A 139 3.27 1.89 9.04
CA ALA A 139 2.91 0.49 8.85
C ALA A 139 3.91 -0.29 7.99
N SER A 140 4.85 0.38 7.30
CA SER A 140 5.82 -0.27 6.42
C SER A 140 6.84 -1.12 7.17
N ILE A 141 7.47 -2.04 6.45
CA ILE A 141 8.41 -3.04 6.98
C ILE A 141 9.83 -2.60 6.64
N THR A 142 10.70 -2.51 7.62
CA THR A 142 12.15 -2.41 7.37
C THR A 142 12.76 -3.82 7.44
N VAL A 143 13.53 -4.18 6.42
CA VAL A 143 14.17 -5.50 6.29
C VAL A 143 15.68 -5.33 6.44
N PRO A 144 16.25 -5.70 7.60
CA PRO A 144 17.68 -5.58 7.85
C PRO A 144 18.52 -6.37 6.84
N GLY A 145 19.55 -5.74 6.31
CA GLY A 145 20.50 -6.35 5.38
C GLY A 145 19.97 -6.57 3.97
N ALA A 146 18.71 -6.22 3.68
CA ALA A 146 18.16 -6.28 2.33
C ALA A 146 18.39 -4.97 1.56
N SER A 147 18.47 -5.06 0.24
CA SER A 147 18.46 -3.91 -0.66
C SER A 147 17.03 -3.44 -0.92
N THR A 148 16.83 -2.13 -0.95
CA THR A 148 15.56 -1.54 -1.37
C THR A 148 15.30 -1.78 -2.84
N SER A 149 14.04 -2.10 -3.16
CA SER A 149 13.60 -2.40 -4.51
C SER A 149 14.05 -1.35 -5.53
N THR A 150 14.55 -1.83 -6.66
CA THR A 150 15.07 -0.98 -7.73
C THR A 150 14.59 -1.49 -9.09
N TYR A 151 14.17 -0.58 -9.94
CA TYR A 151 13.86 -0.84 -11.34
C TYR A 151 14.84 -0.06 -12.22
N LEU A 152 15.82 -0.75 -12.79
CA LEU A 152 16.80 -0.17 -13.69
C LEU A 152 16.38 -0.43 -15.13
N PHE A 153 16.32 0.60 -15.97
CA PHE A 153 16.03 0.44 -17.38
C PHE A 153 16.83 1.38 -18.26
N ILE A 154 17.09 0.93 -19.46
CA ILE A 154 17.80 1.66 -20.50
C ILE A 154 16.83 1.96 -21.64
N MET A 155 16.76 3.21 -22.03
CA MET A 155 15.98 3.69 -23.16
C MET A 155 16.91 3.90 -24.37
N ASP A 156 16.32 3.96 -25.54
CA ASP A 156 17.02 4.49 -26.72
C ASP A 156 16.89 6.01 -26.84
N GLU A 157 17.41 6.58 -27.90
CA GLU A 157 17.34 8.01 -28.22
C GLU A 157 15.90 8.53 -28.40
N HIS A 158 14.95 7.65 -28.71
CA HIS A 158 13.54 7.96 -28.90
C HIS A 158 12.73 7.86 -27.59
N GLY A 159 13.35 7.32 -26.52
CA GLY A 159 12.71 7.10 -25.24
C GLY A 159 11.98 5.77 -25.12
N GLU A 160 12.19 4.84 -26.06
CA GLU A 160 11.67 3.48 -26.00
C GLU A 160 12.58 2.61 -25.13
N MET A 161 11.98 1.84 -24.22
CA MET A 161 12.72 0.95 -23.33
C MET A 161 13.32 -0.22 -24.12
N GLN A 162 14.64 -0.36 -24.04
CA GLN A 162 15.38 -1.44 -24.68
C GLN A 162 15.62 -2.61 -23.73
N GLU A 163 16.04 -2.33 -22.52
CA GLU A 163 16.35 -3.35 -21.51
C GLU A 163 15.90 -2.89 -20.12
N ALA A 164 15.53 -3.82 -19.25
CA ALA A 164 15.22 -3.54 -17.86
C ALA A 164 15.61 -4.69 -16.92
N ILE A 165 16.04 -4.32 -15.72
CA ILE A 165 16.28 -5.24 -14.61
C ILE A 165 15.45 -4.76 -13.43
N ASN A 166 14.62 -5.65 -12.88
CA ASN A 166 13.90 -5.37 -11.67
C ASN A 166 14.46 -6.18 -10.49
N ASP A 167 14.93 -5.51 -9.46
CA ASP A 167 15.30 -6.10 -8.18
C ASP A 167 14.20 -5.82 -7.18
N MET A 168 13.27 -6.77 -7.05
CA MET A 168 12.08 -6.68 -6.21
C MET A 168 12.00 -7.78 -5.16
N GLN A 169 13.12 -8.46 -4.86
CA GLN A 169 13.15 -9.59 -3.93
C GLN A 169 12.74 -9.20 -2.51
N ILE A 170 12.90 -7.94 -2.14
CA ILE A 170 12.52 -7.45 -0.81
C ILE A 170 11.03 -7.65 -0.50
N TYR A 171 10.16 -7.77 -1.52
CA TYR A 171 8.73 -8.00 -1.30
C TYR A 171 8.42 -9.41 -0.81
N GLU A 172 9.33 -10.38 -0.96
CA GLU A 172 9.18 -11.70 -0.34
C GLU A 172 9.14 -11.64 1.19
N TYR A 173 9.63 -10.54 1.79
CA TYR A 173 9.53 -10.30 3.22
C TYR A 173 8.18 -9.70 3.65
N VAL A 174 7.32 -9.32 2.73
CA VAL A 174 5.93 -8.92 3.05
C VAL A 174 5.09 -10.18 3.18
N THR A 175 5.33 -10.94 4.24
CA THR A 175 4.70 -12.23 4.49
C THR A 175 3.31 -12.10 5.14
N PRO A 176 2.48 -13.17 5.13
CA PRO A 176 1.21 -13.20 5.85
C PRO A 176 1.34 -12.80 7.33
N GLU A 177 2.38 -13.27 8.04
CA GLU A 177 2.59 -12.98 9.46
C GLU A 177 2.84 -11.50 9.69
N ARG A 178 3.62 -10.85 8.82
CA ARG A 178 3.88 -9.42 8.90
C ARG A 178 2.65 -8.57 8.57
N ILE A 179 1.76 -9.07 7.72
CA ILE A 179 0.45 -8.46 7.48
C ILE A 179 -0.46 -8.64 8.70
N GLU A 180 -0.45 -9.84 9.32
CA GLU A 180 -1.24 -10.12 10.52
C GLU A 180 -0.91 -9.18 11.68
N GLU A 181 0.38 -8.88 11.90
CA GLU A 181 0.83 -7.90 12.89
C GLU A 181 0.23 -6.49 12.67
N ARG A 182 -0.27 -6.20 11.48
CA ARG A 182 -0.79 -4.90 11.03
C ARG A 182 -2.27 -4.91 10.68
N LEU A 183 -2.95 -6.03 10.95
CA LEU A 183 -4.38 -6.18 10.61
C LEU A 183 -5.25 -5.08 11.23
N ASP A 184 -4.96 -4.66 12.45
CA ASP A 184 -5.71 -3.59 13.11
C ASP A 184 -5.71 -2.30 12.27
N VAL A 185 -4.54 -1.92 11.71
CA VAL A 185 -4.41 -0.75 10.85
C VAL A 185 -5.11 -0.99 9.50
N ILE A 186 -5.01 -2.20 8.94
CA ILE A 186 -5.60 -2.51 7.64
C ILE A 186 -7.14 -2.53 7.71
N GLN A 187 -7.71 -3.11 8.75
CA GLN A 187 -9.17 -3.28 8.88
C GLN A 187 -9.92 -1.98 9.17
N HIS A 188 -9.26 -1.00 9.76
CA HIS A 188 -9.86 0.31 10.05
C HIS A 188 -9.77 1.29 8.87
N ALA A 189 -9.14 0.90 7.77
CA ALA A 189 -9.10 1.68 6.55
C ALA A 189 -10.48 1.72 5.85
N ALA A 190 -10.79 2.84 5.20
CA ALA A 190 -11.98 2.98 4.36
C ALA A 190 -11.94 2.02 3.16
N ALA A 191 -10.73 1.76 2.64
CA ALA A 191 -10.45 0.75 1.64
C ALA A 191 -8.97 0.35 1.68
N CYS A 192 -8.69 -0.88 1.24
CA CYS A 192 -7.35 -1.42 1.07
C CYS A 192 -7.04 -1.53 -0.43
N VAL A 193 -5.94 -0.93 -0.87
CA VAL A 193 -5.44 -1.09 -2.24
C VAL A 193 -4.23 -2.03 -2.20
N ILE A 194 -4.21 -3.02 -3.07
CA ILE A 194 -3.07 -3.94 -3.20
C ILE A 194 -2.52 -3.95 -4.62
N ASP A 195 -1.25 -4.28 -4.79
CA ASP A 195 -0.69 -4.63 -6.08
C ASP A 195 -0.08 -6.04 -6.08
N THR A 196 0.09 -6.62 -7.25
CA THR A 196 0.57 -8.01 -7.39
C THR A 196 2.10 -8.16 -7.33
N ASN A 197 2.83 -7.13 -6.90
CA ASN A 197 4.24 -7.29 -6.52
C ASN A 197 4.37 -8.12 -5.23
N LEU A 198 3.33 -8.13 -4.41
CA LEU A 198 3.26 -8.95 -3.20
C LEU A 198 3.36 -10.46 -3.52
N PRO A 199 3.87 -11.29 -2.58
CA PRO A 199 3.81 -12.74 -2.67
C PRO A 199 2.36 -13.25 -2.80
N GLN A 200 2.15 -14.33 -3.53
CA GLN A 200 0.82 -14.91 -3.71
C GLN A 200 0.15 -15.27 -2.38
N GLN A 201 0.87 -15.89 -1.47
CA GLN A 201 0.37 -16.25 -0.14
C GLN A 201 -0.09 -15.03 0.67
N THR A 202 0.58 -13.90 0.50
CA THR A 202 0.22 -12.63 1.17
C THR A 202 -1.05 -12.05 0.57
N ILE A 203 -1.20 -12.07 -0.75
CA ILE A 203 -2.44 -11.67 -1.43
C ILE A 203 -3.61 -12.54 -0.98
N GLU A 204 -3.43 -13.86 -0.91
CA GLU A 204 -4.45 -14.80 -0.44
C GLU A 204 -4.82 -14.55 1.03
N PHE A 205 -3.84 -14.25 1.88
CA PHE A 205 -4.06 -13.89 3.29
C PHE A 205 -4.87 -12.60 3.43
N ILE A 206 -4.49 -11.55 2.70
CA ILE A 206 -5.23 -10.27 2.68
C ILE A 206 -6.66 -10.49 2.22
N ALA A 207 -6.86 -11.18 1.10
CA ALA A 207 -8.18 -11.45 0.55
C ALA A 207 -9.10 -12.26 1.48
N LYS A 208 -8.53 -13.10 2.36
CA LYS A 208 -9.26 -13.90 3.34
C LYS A 208 -9.61 -13.12 4.60
N ASN A 209 -8.72 -12.26 5.09
CA ASN A 209 -8.80 -11.71 6.43
C ASN A 209 -9.20 -10.23 6.47
N VAL A 210 -8.98 -9.45 5.40
CA VAL A 210 -9.34 -8.04 5.34
C VAL A 210 -10.83 -7.87 5.03
N THR A 211 -11.51 -7.03 5.82
CA THR A 211 -12.97 -6.83 5.75
C THR A 211 -13.38 -5.57 4.99
N CYS A 212 -12.49 -4.57 4.90
CA CYS A 212 -12.77 -3.38 4.08
C CYS A 212 -12.67 -3.71 2.57
N PRO A 213 -13.28 -2.89 1.69
CA PRO A 213 -13.21 -3.09 0.25
C PRO A 213 -11.77 -3.16 -0.27
N ILE A 214 -11.42 -4.22 -1.03
CA ILE A 214 -10.09 -4.42 -1.61
C ILE A 214 -10.10 -3.97 -3.07
N PHE A 215 -9.22 -3.04 -3.39
CA PHE A 215 -8.91 -2.60 -4.76
C PHE A 215 -7.58 -3.21 -5.18
N CYS A 216 -7.45 -3.66 -6.41
CA CYS A 216 -6.24 -4.35 -6.85
C CYS A 216 -5.76 -3.86 -8.23
N ASP A 217 -4.46 -3.58 -8.33
CA ASP A 217 -3.75 -3.41 -9.59
C ASP A 217 -2.96 -4.68 -9.92
N PRO A 218 -3.18 -5.32 -11.08
CA PRO A 218 -2.51 -6.55 -11.47
C PRO A 218 -1.03 -6.37 -11.88
N VAL A 219 -0.54 -5.15 -12.06
CA VAL A 219 0.83 -4.76 -12.44
C VAL A 219 1.29 -5.30 -13.80
N SER A 220 1.13 -6.59 -14.07
CA SER A 220 1.48 -7.23 -15.33
C SER A 220 0.73 -8.53 -15.53
N SER A 221 0.62 -9.00 -16.77
CA SER A 221 -0.08 -10.24 -17.09
C SER A 221 0.49 -11.47 -16.37
N ILE A 222 1.82 -11.54 -16.17
CA ILE A 222 2.44 -12.63 -15.40
C ILE A 222 2.06 -12.56 -13.92
N LYS A 223 2.16 -11.38 -13.31
CA LYS A 223 1.86 -11.19 -11.89
C LYS A 223 0.35 -11.30 -11.60
N ALA A 224 -0.51 -10.92 -12.55
CA ALA A 224 -1.96 -11.06 -12.46
C ALA A 224 -2.42 -12.49 -12.14
N GLN A 225 -1.65 -13.51 -12.56
CA GLN A 225 -1.98 -14.92 -12.27
C GLN A 225 -2.17 -15.20 -10.77
N LYS A 226 -1.49 -14.45 -9.89
CA LYS A 226 -1.63 -14.57 -8.44
C LYS A 226 -3.06 -14.30 -7.95
N LEU A 227 -3.86 -13.56 -8.76
CA LEU A 227 -5.22 -13.16 -8.38
C LEU A 227 -6.28 -14.24 -8.66
N LYS A 228 -6.00 -15.24 -9.51
CA LYS A 228 -7.01 -16.22 -9.99
C LYS A 228 -7.81 -16.87 -8.87
N ARG A 229 -7.19 -17.13 -7.72
CA ARG A 229 -7.85 -17.79 -6.57
C ARG A 229 -8.62 -16.85 -5.67
N VAL A 230 -8.44 -15.53 -5.84
CA VAL A 230 -8.97 -14.51 -4.92
C VAL A 230 -9.85 -13.47 -5.58
N LEU A 231 -10.08 -13.55 -6.90
CA LEU A 231 -10.89 -12.60 -7.65
C LEU A 231 -12.24 -12.31 -6.99
N GLY A 232 -12.94 -13.34 -6.51
CA GLY A 232 -14.24 -13.20 -5.84
C GLY A 232 -14.20 -12.49 -4.47
N LYS A 233 -13.00 -12.19 -3.95
CA LYS A 233 -12.81 -11.43 -2.71
C LYS A 233 -12.42 -9.97 -2.98
N ILE A 234 -12.08 -9.64 -4.22
CA ILE A 234 -11.69 -8.29 -4.63
C ILE A 234 -12.95 -7.48 -4.93
N HIS A 235 -12.97 -6.24 -4.42
CA HIS A 235 -14.06 -5.32 -4.73
C HIS A 235 -13.87 -4.68 -6.11
N THR A 236 -12.69 -4.15 -6.40
CA THR A 236 -12.40 -3.49 -7.68
C THR A 236 -11.06 -3.97 -8.22
N LEU A 237 -11.06 -4.43 -9.45
CA LEU A 237 -9.88 -4.79 -10.22
C LEU A 237 -9.70 -3.81 -11.38
N LYS A 238 -8.49 -3.26 -11.55
CA LYS A 238 -8.18 -2.34 -12.66
C LYS A 238 -7.13 -2.98 -13.58
N PRO A 239 -7.52 -3.91 -14.45
CA PRO A 239 -6.61 -4.54 -15.40
C PRO A 239 -6.45 -3.69 -16.66
N ASN A 240 -5.30 -3.79 -17.30
CA ASN A 240 -5.19 -3.46 -18.72
C ASN A 240 -5.73 -4.62 -19.59
N ARG A 241 -5.73 -4.43 -20.92
CA ARG A 241 -6.28 -5.43 -21.86
C ARG A 241 -5.60 -6.80 -21.71
N LEU A 242 -4.28 -6.85 -21.67
CA LEU A 242 -3.52 -8.11 -21.59
C LEU A 242 -3.74 -8.83 -20.25
N GLU A 243 -3.85 -8.08 -19.17
CA GLU A 243 -4.16 -8.61 -17.84
C GLU A 243 -5.60 -9.17 -17.78
N ALA A 244 -6.55 -8.45 -18.39
CA ALA A 244 -7.94 -8.91 -18.48
C ALA A 244 -8.07 -10.18 -19.34
N GLU A 245 -7.39 -10.25 -20.49
CA GLU A 245 -7.32 -11.45 -21.33
C GLU A 245 -6.77 -12.66 -20.55
N MET A 246 -5.68 -12.41 -19.77
CA MET A 246 -5.02 -13.45 -19.01
C MET A 246 -5.89 -13.97 -17.85
N LEU A 247 -6.62 -13.09 -17.18
CA LEU A 247 -7.47 -13.45 -16.04
C LEU A 247 -8.77 -14.10 -16.47
N SER A 248 -9.41 -13.58 -17.55
CA SER A 248 -10.68 -14.10 -18.08
C SER A 248 -10.50 -15.32 -18.98
N GLY A 249 -9.32 -15.48 -19.61
CA GLY A 249 -9.09 -16.48 -20.66
C GLY A 249 -9.69 -16.10 -22.00
N ILE A 250 -10.26 -14.91 -22.15
CA ILE A 250 -10.91 -14.40 -23.36
C ILE A 250 -10.01 -13.38 -24.04
N LYS A 251 -9.75 -13.57 -25.33
CA LYS A 251 -9.00 -12.60 -26.14
C LYS A 251 -9.89 -11.40 -26.47
N ILE A 252 -9.38 -10.19 -26.20
CA ILE A 252 -10.13 -8.94 -26.40
C ILE A 252 -9.69 -8.31 -27.73
N THR A 253 -10.57 -8.35 -28.72
CA THR A 253 -10.34 -7.80 -30.05
C THR A 253 -11.32 -6.68 -30.43
N ASP A 254 -12.45 -6.62 -29.72
CA ASP A 254 -13.54 -5.69 -29.96
C ASP A 254 -14.37 -5.49 -28.67
N ASP A 255 -15.41 -4.66 -28.74
CA ASP A 255 -16.25 -4.34 -27.59
C ASP A 255 -17.05 -5.54 -27.06
N ASP A 256 -17.41 -6.48 -27.90
CA ASP A 256 -18.20 -7.65 -27.48
C ASP A 256 -17.31 -8.65 -26.72
N SER A 257 -16.10 -8.90 -27.19
CA SER A 257 -15.12 -9.71 -26.48
C SER A 257 -14.67 -9.02 -25.18
N LEU A 258 -14.58 -7.69 -25.14
CA LEU A 258 -14.33 -6.94 -23.91
C LEU A 258 -15.44 -7.15 -22.88
N LYS A 259 -16.71 -7.04 -23.30
CA LYS A 259 -17.87 -7.31 -22.43
C LYS A 259 -17.88 -8.75 -21.93
N ALA A 260 -17.57 -9.71 -22.80
CA ALA A 260 -17.49 -11.12 -22.43
C ALA A 260 -16.38 -11.37 -21.37
N ALA A 261 -15.20 -10.78 -21.56
CA ALA A 261 -14.11 -10.86 -20.59
C ALA A 261 -14.50 -10.24 -19.23
N ALA A 262 -15.16 -9.08 -19.24
CA ALA A 262 -15.65 -8.44 -18.03
C ALA A 262 -16.70 -9.30 -17.31
N GLN A 263 -17.64 -9.91 -18.04
CA GLN A 263 -18.66 -10.80 -17.48
C GLN A 263 -18.02 -12.04 -16.83
N GLU A 264 -17.03 -12.63 -17.47
CA GLU A 264 -16.29 -13.78 -16.93
C GLU A 264 -15.59 -13.42 -15.60
N LEU A 265 -14.94 -12.25 -15.54
CA LEU A 265 -14.32 -11.76 -14.33
C LEU A 265 -15.36 -11.49 -13.21
N LEU A 266 -16.49 -10.88 -13.55
CA LEU A 266 -17.58 -10.63 -12.60
C LEU A 266 -18.23 -11.93 -12.10
N ALA A 267 -18.30 -12.97 -12.93
CA ALA A 267 -18.82 -14.30 -12.55
C ALA A 267 -18.01 -14.97 -11.43
N THR A 268 -16.74 -14.58 -11.25
CA THR A 268 -15.91 -15.05 -10.11
C THR A 268 -16.36 -14.50 -8.75
N GLY A 269 -17.24 -13.49 -8.73
CA GLY A 269 -17.65 -12.75 -7.53
C GLY A 269 -16.95 -11.40 -7.37
N LEU A 270 -16.05 -11.03 -8.28
CA LEU A 270 -15.50 -9.67 -8.40
C LEU A 270 -16.65 -8.65 -8.51
N LYS A 271 -16.55 -7.52 -7.77
CA LYS A 271 -17.68 -6.55 -7.75
C LYS A 271 -17.59 -5.50 -8.87
N ARG A 272 -16.36 -5.12 -9.26
CA ARG A 272 -16.08 -4.13 -10.31
C ARG A 272 -14.78 -4.44 -11.03
#